data_affc91e7c88353edb56e14361a7b0f5b
#
_entry.id   affc91e7c88353edb56e14361a7b0f5b
#
_cell.length_a   1.000
_cell.length_b   1.000
_cell.length_c   1.000
_cell.angle_alpha   90.00
_cell.angle_beta   90.00
_cell.angle_gamma   90.00
#
_symmetry.space_group_name_H-M   'P 1'
#
loop_
_entity.id
_entity.type
_entity.pdbx_description
1 polymer ?
#
loop_
_entity_poly.entity_id
_entity_poly.type
_entity_poly.pdbx_seq_one_letter_code
_entity_poly.pdbx_strand_id
1 'polypeptide(L)'
;MFSDNAPVGVVRFGGEHYCITEAPFLHKINTNTLETLTKIDLHKELGINSHCPNPHTLKDGTTINILHGVGATGPKYDVVAFPPSPLQGKENVFAKPQKVGTVDARWKLNPCHMHTFGLTERHVVLLEQPLTIDVKAMVANTIRDKPFIGGMEWMENKLVKIHLLNRETGKEVKQKAKCERFFYMHIINCYEKDNHIIIDINTYDKPDLLYAFHVKNIRENGATMGNNLDGGKVKRIIVPLEVPDKAAPELNLVMLAGQKATAYKQKDGSLLLTPEIMTEYSYEIPTLNPAYHGRPYRYFYGSCGNLKLTTGKLGKVDMETREVKEWFEEDLYVTITYFIPRPSATAEDDGVVIVTGLHSNDRRKVTLLVLNATDMSELARVVFATPSDVPRSLHGCFVSA
;
A
#
# COMPACT_ATOMS: atom_id res chain seq x y z
N MET A 1 -23.31 9.12 0.16
CA MET A 1 -22.50 10.16 -0.53
C MET A 1 -21.05 9.95 -0.12
N PHE A 2 -20.10 9.92 -1.04
CA PHE A 2 -18.68 9.86 -0.67
C PHE A 2 -18.27 11.22 -0.10
N SER A 3 -17.52 11.18 1.00
CA SER A 3 -16.83 12.37 1.50
C SER A 3 -15.72 12.76 0.52
N ASP A 4 -15.51 14.03 0.29
CA ASP A 4 -14.37 14.55 -0.46
C ASP A 4 -13.15 14.85 0.42
N ASN A 5 -13.21 14.50 1.69
CA ASN A 5 -12.08 14.55 2.59
C ASN A 5 -10.97 13.62 2.10
N ALA A 6 -9.74 14.12 1.97
CA ALA A 6 -8.60 13.40 1.38
C ALA A 6 -7.46 13.23 2.40
N PRO A 7 -7.65 12.44 3.48
CA PRO A 7 -6.70 12.35 4.60
C PRO A 7 -5.64 11.25 4.42
N VAL A 8 -5.65 10.48 3.32
CA VAL A 8 -4.79 9.30 3.21
C VAL A 8 -3.36 9.68 2.88
N GLY A 9 -3.14 10.59 1.95
CA GLY A 9 -1.78 10.96 1.60
C GLY A 9 -1.66 12.12 0.64
N VAL A 10 -0.41 12.47 0.34
CA VAL A 10 -0.03 13.41 -0.72
C VAL A 10 0.75 12.65 -1.76
N VAL A 11 0.32 12.73 -3.01
CA VAL A 11 0.92 12.02 -4.14
C VAL A 11 1.20 12.95 -5.30
N ARG A 12 2.09 12.53 -6.20
CA ARG A 12 2.45 13.30 -7.38
C ARG A 12 1.79 12.73 -8.62
N PHE A 13 1.10 13.57 -9.38
CA PHE A 13 0.60 13.27 -10.71
C PHE A 13 1.00 14.39 -11.68
N GLY A 14 1.65 14.04 -12.79
CA GLY A 14 1.97 14.99 -13.84
C GLY A 14 2.83 16.18 -13.38
N GLY A 15 3.72 15.97 -12.43
CA GLY A 15 4.55 17.03 -11.85
C GLY A 15 3.89 17.84 -10.74
N GLU A 16 2.61 17.64 -10.47
CA GLU A 16 1.81 18.37 -9.48
C GLU A 16 1.44 17.49 -8.30
N HIS A 17 1.11 18.08 -7.14
CA HIS A 17 0.85 17.38 -5.89
C HIS A 17 -0.63 17.44 -5.53
N TYR A 18 -1.15 16.30 -5.07
CA TYR A 18 -2.57 16.12 -4.75
C TYR A 18 -2.73 15.41 -3.41
N CYS A 19 -3.59 15.94 -2.54
CA CYS A 19 -4.13 15.18 -1.42
C CYS A 19 -5.12 14.15 -1.96
N ILE A 20 -5.03 12.91 -1.44
CA ILE A 20 -5.70 11.73 -2.01
C ILE A 20 -6.37 10.88 -0.92
N THR A 21 -7.38 10.13 -1.33
CA THR A 21 -8.06 9.07 -0.57
C THR A 21 -8.53 7.99 -1.55
N GLU A 22 -9.23 6.94 -1.08
CA GLU A 22 -9.86 5.95 -1.97
C GLU A 22 -11.09 6.49 -2.72
N ALA A 23 -11.75 7.54 -2.22
CA ALA A 23 -12.86 8.18 -2.91
C ALA A 23 -12.39 8.87 -4.21
N PRO A 24 -13.27 9.08 -5.21
CA PRO A 24 -12.86 9.58 -6.53
C PRO A 24 -12.53 11.09 -6.54
N PHE A 25 -12.09 11.63 -5.43
CA PHE A 25 -11.75 13.05 -5.29
C PHE A 25 -10.27 13.24 -4.96
N LEU A 26 -9.63 14.19 -5.65
CA LEU A 26 -8.29 14.65 -5.34
C LEU A 26 -8.30 16.16 -5.17
N HIS A 27 -7.46 16.66 -4.28
CA HIS A 27 -7.28 18.09 -4.08
C HIS A 27 -5.85 18.49 -4.45
N LYS A 28 -5.71 19.26 -5.54
CA LYS A 28 -4.43 19.84 -5.93
C LYS A 28 -4.00 20.86 -4.90
N ILE A 29 -2.75 20.78 -4.47
CA ILE A 29 -2.18 21.69 -3.47
C ILE A 29 -0.99 22.46 -4.02
N ASN A 30 -0.80 23.66 -3.51
CA ASN A 30 0.44 24.41 -3.67
C ASN A 30 1.44 23.92 -2.60
N THR A 31 2.58 23.38 -3.02
CA THR A 31 3.57 22.80 -2.09
C THR A 31 4.30 23.85 -1.24
N ASN A 32 4.31 25.12 -1.63
CA ASN A 32 4.94 26.20 -0.89
C ASN A 32 4.02 26.82 0.17
N THR A 33 2.71 26.97 -0.16
CA THR A 33 1.73 27.62 0.73
C THR A 33 0.81 26.63 1.41
N LEU A 34 0.77 25.37 0.95
CA LEU A 34 -0.15 24.29 1.34
C LEU A 34 -1.65 24.62 1.06
N GLU A 35 -1.92 25.64 0.26
CA GLU A 35 -3.28 26.00 -0.14
C GLU A 35 -3.86 24.97 -1.12
N THR A 36 -5.13 24.67 -0.97
CA THR A 36 -5.89 23.90 -1.96
C THR A 36 -6.17 24.75 -3.18
N LEU A 37 -5.68 24.35 -4.34
CA LEU A 37 -5.82 25.07 -5.59
C LEU A 37 -7.09 24.67 -6.35
N THR A 38 -7.35 23.38 -6.49
CA THR A 38 -8.53 22.87 -7.20
C THR A 38 -8.87 21.44 -6.75
N LYS A 39 -10.12 21.07 -6.95
CA LYS A 39 -10.65 19.74 -6.72
C LYS A 39 -10.84 19.04 -8.07
N ILE A 40 -10.33 17.81 -8.18
CA ILE A 40 -10.56 16.90 -9.30
C ILE A 40 -11.60 15.87 -8.90
N ASP A 41 -12.59 15.65 -9.74
CA ASP A 41 -13.63 14.65 -9.56
C ASP A 41 -13.45 13.54 -10.62
N LEU A 42 -12.74 12.47 -10.25
CA LEU A 42 -12.47 11.35 -11.14
C LEU A 42 -13.73 10.59 -11.56
N HIS A 43 -14.83 10.70 -10.80
CA HIS A 43 -16.10 10.12 -11.22
C HIS A 43 -16.64 10.84 -12.47
N LYS A 44 -16.54 12.16 -12.50
CA LYS A 44 -16.94 12.97 -13.68
C LYS A 44 -15.97 12.79 -14.84
N GLU A 45 -14.67 12.75 -14.55
CA GLU A 45 -13.62 12.67 -15.59
C GLU A 45 -13.56 11.27 -16.24
N LEU A 46 -13.69 10.20 -15.43
CA LEU A 46 -13.36 8.83 -15.84
C LEU A 46 -14.48 7.82 -15.59
N GLY A 47 -15.59 8.20 -14.95
CA GLY A 47 -16.71 7.30 -14.64
C GLY A 47 -16.38 6.24 -13.57
N ILE A 48 -15.39 6.48 -12.72
CA ILE A 48 -14.96 5.53 -11.69
C ILE A 48 -15.66 5.76 -10.35
N ASN A 49 -15.71 4.74 -9.49
CA ASN A 49 -16.30 4.83 -8.16
C ASN A 49 -15.26 5.05 -7.05
N SER A 50 -14.07 4.50 -7.22
CA SER A 50 -12.94 4.63 -6.30
C SER A 50 -11.63 4.32 -7.01
N HIS A 51 -10.52 4.56 -6.35
CA HIS A 51 -9.19 4.24 -6.87
C HIS A 51 -8.23 3.86 -5.74
N CYS A 52 -7.10 3.26 -6.09
CA CYS A 52 -6.06 2.97 -5.11
C CYS A 52 -5.39 4.28 -4.66
N PRO A 53 -5.27 4.54 -3.34
CA PRO A 53 -4.66 5.77 -2.83
C PRO A 53 -3.13 5.73 -2.83
N ASN A 54 -2.53 4.63 -3.23
CA ASN A 54 -1.08 4.43 -3.30
C ASN A 54 -0.63 4.13 -4.74
N PRO A 55 -0.64 5.14 -5.64
CA PRO A 55 -0.17 4.98 -7.00
C PRO A 55 1.36 4.85 -7.05
N HIS A 56 1.87 4.26 -8.13
CA HIS A 56 3.31 4.16 -8.39
C HIS A 56 3.74 5.16 -9.45
N THR A 57 4.70 6.03 -9.15
CA THR A 57 5.31 6.93 -10.13
C THR A 57 6.59 6.31 -10.69
N LEU A 58 6.64 6.18 -12.00
CA LEU A 58 7.80 5.66 -12.75
C LEU A 58 8.90 6.73 -12.88
N LYS A 59 10.09 6.31 -13.32
CA LYS A 59 11.24 7.23 -13.49
C LYS A 59 11.00 8.34 -14.51
N ASP A 60 10.18 8.10 -15.52
CA ASP A 60 9.79 9.07 -16.54
C ASP A 60 8.67 10.04 -16.08
N GLY A 61 8.19 9.88 -14.84
CA GLY A 61 7.10 10.66 -14.26
C GLY A 61 5.70 10.14 -14.56
N THR A 62 5.56 9.08 -15.37
CA THR A 62 4.28 8.39 -15.58
C THR A 62 3.79 7.80 -14.27
N THR A 63 2.51 7.98 -13.94
CA THR A 63 1.93 7.44 -12.71
C THR A 63 0.97 6.30 -13.05
N ILE A 64 1.25 5.10 -12.54
CA ILE A 64 0.38 3.92 -12.65
C ILE A 64 -0.55 3.89 -11.44
N ASN A 65 -1.85 3.68 -11.70
CA ASN A 65 -2.84 3.49 -10.65
C ASN A 65 -3.89 2.45 -11.02
N ILE A 66 -4.65 2.00 -10.05
CA ILE A 66 -5.79 1.11 -10.22
C ILE A 66 -7.07 1.89 -9.95
N LEU A 67 -7.97 1.86 -10.93
CA LEU A 67 -9.28 2.47 -10.86
C LEU A 67 -10.34 1.37 -10.70
N HIS A 68 -11.24 1.56 -9.75
CA HIS A 68 -12.32 0.62 -9.50
C HIS A 68 -13.59 1.11 -10.21
N GLY A 69 -14.10 0.30 -11.11
CA GLY A 69 -15.28 0.61 -11.90
C GLY A 69 -16.23 -0.58 -12.00
N VAL A 70 -17.33 -0.37 -12.72
CA VAL A 70 -18.31 -1.41 -13.04
C VAL A 70 -18.38 -1.53 -14.56
N GLY A 71 -18.13 -2.74 -15.07
CA GLY A 71 -18.28 -3.08 -16.47
C GLY A 71 -19.56 -3.90 -16.72
N ALA A 72 -19.76 -4.34 -17.95
CA ALA A 72 -20.90 -5.19 -18.34
C ALA A 72 -20.93 -6.53 -17.59
N THR A 73 -19.77 -7.05 -17.20
CA THR A 73 -19.61 -8.34 -16.49
C THR A 73 -19.64 -8.22 -14.97
N GLY A 74 -19.63 -6.98 -14.42
CA GLY A 74 -19.57 -6.69 -13.00
C GLY A 74 -18.42 -5.76 -12.63
N PRO A 75 -18.02 -5.71 -11.35
CA PRO A 75 -16.90 -4.90 -10.90
C PRO A 75 -15.59 -5.28 -11.57
N LYS A 76 -14.75 -4.31 -11.82
CA LYS A 76 -13.44 -4.47 -12.47
C LYS A 76 -12.39 -3.55 -11.89
N TYR A 77 -11.14 -3.93 -12.08
CA TYR A 77 -9.94 -3.16 -11.75
C TYR A 77 -9.27 -2.74 -13.04
N ASP A 78 -9.41 -1.47 -13.40
CA ASP A 78 -8.73 -0.89 -14.56
C ASP A 78 -7.35 -0.36 -14.14
N VAL A 79 -6.31 -0.94 -14.70
CA VAL A 79 -4.94 -0.43 -14.55
C VAL A 79 -4.74 0.68 -15.57
N VAL A 80 -4.36 1.86 -15.10
CA VAL A 80 -4.18 3.05 -15.95
C VAL A 80 -2.84 3.71 -15.73
N ALA A 81 -2.31 4.32 -16.78
CA ALA A 81 -1.13 5.15 -16.78
C ALA A 81 -1.53 6.61 -17.01
N PHE A 82 -1.25 7.46 -16.04
CA PHE A 82 -1.38 8.92 -16.19
C PHE A 82 -0.07 9.48 -16.72
N PRO A 83 -0.10 10.36 -17.73
CA PRO A 83 1.11 10.88 -18.35
C PRO A 83 1.91 11.77 -17.37
N PRO A 84 3.23 11.96 -17.58
CA PRO A 84 4.09 12.77 -16.73
C PRO A 84 3.79 14.28 -16.81
N SER A 85 2.97 14.69 -17.77
CA SER A 85 2.47 16.05 -17.91
C SER A 85 1.12 16.04 -18.64
N PRO A 86 0.29 17.08 -18.49
CA PRO A 86 -0.96 17.19 -19.25
C PRO A 86 -0.70 17.11 -20.75
N LEU A 87 -1.59 16.38 -21.47
CA LEU A 87 -1.54 16.35 -22.93
C LEU A 87 -1.91 17.71 -23.51
N GLN A 88 -1.46 18.00 -24.73
CA GLN A 88 -1.73 19.26 -25.42
C GLN A 88 -3.25 19.59 -25.42
N GLY A 89 -3.61 20.78 -24.98
CA GLY A 89 -5.00 21.24 -24.87
C GLY A 89 -5.80 20.64 -23.71
N LYS A 90 -5.14 19.98 -22.75
CA LYS A 90 -5.76 19.45 -21.52
C LYS A 90 -5.26 20.21 -20.29
N GLU A 91 -6.18 20.47 -19.35
CA GLU A 91 -5.87 21.22 -18.12
C GLU A 91 -5.11 20.37 -17.09
N ASN A 92 -5.28 19.04 -17.13
CA ASN A 92 -4.68 18.13 -16.17
C ASN A 92 -4.42 16.74 -16.80
N VAL A 93 -3.66 15.89 -16.08
CA VAL A 93 -3.29 14.55 -16.55
C VAL A 93 -4.43 13.54 -16.47
N PHE A 94 -5.53 13.86 -15.79
CA PHE A 94 -6.67 12.95 -15.59
C PHE A 94 -7.63 12.91 -16.78
N ALA A 95 -7.59 13.93 -17.66
CA ALA A 95 -8.52 14.06 -18.78
C ALA A 95 -8.42 12.92 -19.81
N LYS A 96 -7.26 12.26 -19.93
CA LYS A 96 -7.06 11.14 -20.87
C LYS A 96 -5.95 10.20 -20.42
N PRO A 97 -6.15 9.38 -19.37
CA PRO A 97 -5.20 8.37 -18.98
C PRO A 97 -5.14 7.26 -20.04
N GLN A 98 -3.98 6.62 -20.16
CA GLN A 98 -3.82 5.43 -20.99
C GLN A 98 -4.25 4.21 -20.19
N LYS A 99 -5.19 3.44 -20.72
CA LYS A 99 -5.55 2.14 -20.13
C LYS A 99 -4.45 1.13 -20.46
N VAL A 100 -3.85 0.57 -19.41
CA VAL A 100 -2.84 -0.49 -19.52
C VAL A 100 -3.53 -1.84 -19.66
N GLY A 101 -4.56 -2.11 -18.87
CA GLY A 101 -5.33 -3.36 -18.95
C GLY A 101 -6.46 -3.39 -17.92
N THR A 102 -7.19 -4.50 -17.90
CA THR A 102 -8.33 -4.71 -16.99
C THR A 102 -8.25 -6.09 -16.37
N VAL A 103 -8.57 -6.18 -15.10
CA VAL A 103 -8.79 -7.42 -14.38
C VAL A 103 -10.24 -7.42 -13.88
N ASP A 104 -11.00 -8.49 -14.19
CA ASP A 104 -12.36 -8.65 -13.67
C ASP A 104 -12.30 -9.08 -12.19
N ALA A 105 -13.14 -8.45 -11.36
CA ALA A 105 -13.26 -8.81 -9.96
C ALA A 105 -13.78 -10.25 -9.81
N ARG A 106 -13.22 -10.97 -8.84
CA ARG A 106 -13.57 -12.36 -8.55
C ARG A 106 -15.03 -12.54 -8.19
N TRP A 107 -15.62 -11.56 -7.49
CA TRP A 107 -17.00 -11.60 -7.00
C TRP A 107 -17.81 -10.44 -7.60
N LYS A 108 -18.92 -10.78 -8.25
CA LYS A 108 -19.74 -9.81 -9.00
C LYS A 108 -20.41 -8.72 -8.15
N LEU A 109 -20.67 -8.99 -6.87
CA LEU A 109 -21.33 -8.04 -5.96
C LEU A 109 -20.49 -7.67 -4.76
N ASN A 110 -19.28 -8.21 -4.67
CA ASN A 110 -18.37 -8.04 -3.55
C ASN A 110 -16.95 -7.79 -4.06
N PRO A 111 -16.66 -6.65 -4.74
CA PRO A 111 -15.31 -6.35 -5.15
C PRO A 111 -14.38 -6.27 -3.91
N CYS A 112 -13.13 -6.68 -4.11
CA CYS A 112 -12.12 -6.62 -3.07
C CYS A 112 -11.81 -5.16 -2.71
N HIS A 113 -11.61 -4.89 -1.42
CA HIS A 113 -10.95 -3.68 -0.97
C HIS A 113 -9.45 -3.79 -1.27
N MET A 114 -8.92 -2.85 -2.06
CA MET A 114 -7.53 -2.83 -2.49
C MET A 114 -6.89 -1.47 -2.19
N HIS A 115 -6.07 -1.43 -1.15
CA HIS A 115 -5.41 -0.21 -0.68
C HIS A 115 -4.07 0.03 -1.37
N THR A 116 -3.32 -1.04 -1.68
CA THR A 116 -2.07 -1.00 -2.43
C THR A 116 -2.02 -2.13 -3.45
N PHE A 117 -1.14 -1.99 -4.43
CA PHE A 117 -0.86 -3.02 -5.43
C PHE A 117 0.65 -3.10 -5.67
N GLY A 118 1.11 -4.21 -6.24
CA GLY A 118 2.51 -4.39 -6.59
C GLY A 118 2.81 -3.93 -8.02
N LEU A 119 3.99 -3.39 -8.23
CA LEU A 119 4.48 -3.01 -9.54
C LEU A 119 5.89 -3.56 -9.73
N THR A 120 6.09 -4.34 -10.80
CA THR A 120 7.40 -4.79 -11.24
C THR A 120 7.77 -4.11 -12.55
N GLU A 121 8.92 -4.45 -13.10
CA GLU A 121 9.33 -3.95 -14.40
C GLU A 121 8.32 -4.32 -15.50
N ARG A 122 7.80 -5.56 -15.51
CA ARG A 122 6.91 -6.08 -16.56
C ARG A 122 5.46 -6.31 -16.12
N HIS A 123 5.18 -6.37 -14.82
CA HIS A 123 3.85 -6.75 -14.33
C HIS A 123 3.27 -5.76 -13.32
N VAL A 124 1.95 -5.66 -13.33
CA VAL A 124 1.15 -5.15 -12.22
C VAL A 124 0.60 -6.35 -11.45
N VAL A 125 0.74 -6.32 -10.13
CA VAL A 125 0.34 -7.41 -9.23
C VAL A 125 -0.80 -6.95 -8.36
N LEU A 126 -1.98 -7.57 -8.53
CA LEU A 126 -3.16 -7.29 -7.73
C LEU A 126 -3.47 -8.48 -6.83
N LEU A 127 -3.64 -8.22 -5.54
CA LEU A 127 -4.01 -9.25 -4.57
C LEU A 127 -5.46 -9.05 -4.16
N GLU A 128 -6.37 -9.88 -4.67
CA GLU A 128 -7.75 -9.94 -4.21
C GLU A 128 -7.83 -10.68 -2.87
N GLN A 129 -7.66 -9.92 -1.78
CA GLN A 129 -7.86 -10.41 -0.43
C GLN A 129 -9.36 -10.63 -0.14
N PRO A 130 -9.71 -11.46 0.85
CA PRO A 130 -11.11 -11.74 1.19
C PRO A 130 -11.80 -10.61 1.98
N LEU A 131 -11.21 -9.43 2.11
CA LEU A 131 -11.91 -8.22 2.55
C LEU A 131 -12.59 -7.59 1.35
N THR A 132 -13.92 -7.62 1.35
CA THR A 132 -14.74 -7.19 0.21
C THR A 132 -15.69 -6.08 0.59
N ILE A 133 -16.20 -5.39 -0.43
CA ILE A 133 -17.20 -4.35 -0.29
C ILE A 133 -18.54 -4.96 -0.75
N ASP A 134 -19.45 -5.23 0.17
CA ASP A 134 -20.83 -5.63 -0.19
C ASP A 134 -21.54 -4.42 -0.81
N VAL A 135 -21.69 -4.45 -2.12
CA VAL A 135 -22.33 -3.37 -2.90
C VAL A 135 -23.76 -3.11 -2.44
N LYS A 136 -24.51 -4.16 -2.08
CA LYS A 136 -25.90 -3.99 -1.59
C LYS A 136 -25.93 -3.33 -0.23
N ALA A 137 -25.10 -3.80 0.70
CA ALA A 137 -24.97 -3.19 2.01
C ALA A 137 -24.47 -1.74 1.92
N MET A 138 -23.54 -1.46 1.02
CA MET A 138 -23.02 -0.10 0.78
C MET A 138 -24.13 0.85 0.29
N VAL A 139 -24.97 0.43 -0.67
CA VAL A 139 -26.12 1.22 -1.14
C VAL A 139 -27.12 1.45 -0.01
N ALA A 140 -27.46 0.40 0.76
CA ALA A 140 -28.37 0.51 1.89
C ALA A 140 -27.81 1.46 3.00
N ASN A 141 -26.51 1.39 3.27
CA ASN A 141 -25.84 2.27 4.24
C ASN A 141 -25.83 3.73 3.77
N THR A 142 -25.60 3.96 2.47
CA THR A 142 -25.67 5.32 1.90
C THR A 142 -27.07 5.93 2.06
N ILE A 143 -28.14 5.15 1.80
CA ILE A 143 -29.53 5.62 1.99
C ILE A 143 -29.84 5.90 3.47
N ARG A 144 -29.25 5.14 4.38
CA ARG A 144 -29.47 5.25 5.83
C ARG A 144 -28.47 6.17 6.54
N ASP A 145 -27.62 6.87 5.80
CA ASP A 145 -26.53 7.74 6.30
C ASP A 145 -25.60 7.02 7.31
N LYS A 146 -25.27 5.76 6.99
CA LYS A 146 -24.34 4.94 7.78
C LYS A 146 -22.92 4.95 7.19
N PRO A 147 -21.88 4.73 8.02
CA PRO A 147 -20.49 4.70 7.56
C PRO A 147 -20.25 3.63 6.48
N PHE A 148 -19.37 3.95 5.54
CA PHE A 148 -18.94 3.06 4.45
C PHE A 148 -18.37 1.72 4.96
N ILE A 149 -17.58 1.74 6.03
CA ILE A 149 -16.98 0.54 6.61
C ILE A 149 -18.02 -0.53 7.01
N GLY A 150 -19.26 -0.13 7.31
CA GLY A 150 -20.36 -1.05 7.58
C GLY A 150 -20.81 -1.88 6.36
N GLY A 151 -20.30 -1.57 5.16
CA GLY A 151 -20.49 -2.37 3.94
C GLY A 151 -19.28 -3.28 3.63
N MET A 152 -18.25 -3.31 4.49
CA MET A 152 -17.13 -4.23 4.31
C MET A 152 -17.45 -5.59 4.94
N GLU A 153 -17.06 -6.66 4.24
CA GLU A 153 -17.25 -8.04 4.66
C GLU A 153 -15.94 -8.81 4.59
N TRP A 154 -15.64 -9.56 5.67
CA TRP A 154 -14.51 -10.47 5.71
C TRP A 154 -14.97 -11.91 5.42
N MET A 155 -14.53 -12.47 4.30
CA MET A 155 -14.89 -13.81 3.85
C MET A 155 -13.90 -14.86 4.41
N GLU A 156 -14.12 -15.35 5.62
CA GLU A 156 -13.17 -16.21 6.37
C GLU A 156 -12.68 -17.44 5.62
N ASN A 157 -13.49 -18.02 4.73
CA ASN A 157 -13.17 -19.27 4.03
C ASN A 157 -12.62 -19.05 2.61
N LYS A 158 -12.14 -17.84 2.29
CA LYS A 158 -11.63 -17.54 0.95
C LYS A 158 -10.13 -17.27 0.99
N LEU A 159 -9.40 -17.86 0.05
CA LEU A 159 -7.99 -17.62 -0.19
C LEU A 159 -7.79 -16.27 -0.90
N VAL A 160 -6.64 -15.66 -0.71
CA VAL A 160 -6.20 -14.53 -1.54
C VAL A 160 -5.96 -15.02 -2.96
N LYS A 161 -6.46 -14.30 -3.96
CA LYS A 161 -6.18 -14.55 -5.38
C LYS A 161 -5.18 -13.52 -5.87
N ILE A 162 -4.16 -13.99 -6.59
CA ILE A 162 -3.12 -13.13 -7.13
C ILE A 162 -3.34 -13.03 -8.65
N HIS A 163 -3.46 -11.80 -9.12
CA HIS A 163 -3.55 -11.46 -10.52
C HIS A 163 -2.24 -10.82 -10.97
N LEU A 164 -1.71 -11.27 -12.08
CA LEU A 164 -0.52 -10.74 -12.73
C LEU A 164 -0.93 -10.18 -14.07
N LEU A 165 -0.87 -8.88 -14.25
CA LEU A 165 -1.17 -8.21 -15.51
C LEU A 165 0.13 -7.77 -16.16
N ASN A 166 0.42 -8.28 -17.35
CA ASN A 166 1.58 -7.85 -18.10
C ASN A 166 1.37 -6.42 -18.62
N ARG A 167 2.28 -5.52 -18.30
CA ARG A 167 2.17 -4.07 -18.59
C ARG A 167 2.29 -3.73 -20.05
N GLU A 168 3.02 -4.52 -20.82
CA GLU A 168 3.25 -4.29 -22.24
C GLU A 168 2.05 -4.76 -23.07
N THR A 169 1.54 -5.96 -22.76
CA THR A 169 0.43 -6.55 -23.53
C THR A 169 -0.96 -6.18 -23.01
N GLY A 170 -1.04 -5.66 -21.77
CA GLY A 170 -2.30 -5.38 -21.09
C GLY A 170 -3.11 -6.61 -20.73
N LYS A 171 -2.54 -7.81 -20.82
CA LYS A 171 -3.23 -9.09 -20.58
C LYS A 171 -2.84 -9.68 -19.23
N GLU A 172 -3.82 -10.28 -18.58
CA GLU A 172 -3.56 -11.09 -17.39
C GLU A 172 -2.81 -12.37 -17.76
N VAL A 173 -1.82 -12.73 -16.95
CA VAL A 173 -1.08 -13.99 -17.09
C VAL A 173 -2.06 -15.15 -16.88
N LYS A 174 -2.00 -16.16 -17.75
CA LYS A 174 -2.94 -17.30 -17.72
C LYS A 174 -2.82 -18.14 -16.45
N GLN A 175 -1.62 -18.20 -15.84
CA GLN A 175 -1.38 -18.96 -14.63
C GLN A 175 -2.13 -18.33 -13.46
N LYS A 176 -3.12 -19.06 -12.91
CA LYS A 176 -3.86 -18.65 -11.73
C LYS A 176 -3.06 -18.98 -10.48
N ALA A 177 -2.94 -18.02 -9.57
CA ALA A 177 -2.26 -18.20 -8.29
C ALA A 177 -3.17 -17.82 -7.13
N LYS A 178 -3.13 -18.63 -6.09
CA LYS A 178 -3.86 -18.43 -4.82
C LYS A 178 -2.89 -18.57 -3.67
N CYS A 179 -3.11 -17.79 -2.63
CA CYS A 179 -2.32 -17.84 -1.42
C CYS A 179 -3.24 -18.08 -0.21
N GLU A 180 -2.67 -18.53 0.91
CA GLU A 180 -3.38 -18.57 2.18
C GLU A 180 -4.09 -17.23 2.47
N ARG A 181 -5.13 -17.29 3.30
CA ARG A 181 -5.88 -16.10 3.70
C ARG A 181 -5.06 -15.19 4.60
N PHE A 182 -5.05 -13.92 4.30
CA PHE A 182 -4.57 -12.84 5.15
C PHE A 182 -5.27 -11.53 4.80
N PHE A 183 -5.26 -10.59 5.73
CA PHE A 183 -5.56 -9.18 5.49
C PHE A 183 -4.25 -8.42 5.26
N TYR A 184 -4.27 -7.40 4.40
CA TYR A 184 -3.15 -6.49 4.17
C TYR A 184 -3.62 -5.08 3.85
N MET A 185 -2.78 -4.10 4.19
CA MET A 185 -2.90 -2.72 3.73
C MET A 185 -1.76 -2.39 2.76
N HIS A 186 -0.52 -2.68 3.12
CA HIS A 186 0.65 -2.26 2.35
C HIS A 186 1.47 -3.43 1.82
N ILE A 187 1.72 -3.39 0.50
CA ILE A 187 2.80 -4.13 -0.14
C ILE A 187 4.07 -3.30 0.05
N ILE A 188 5.15 -3.93 0.51
CA ILE A 188 6.43 -3.27 0.76
C ILE A 188 7.15 -3.04 -0.55
N ASN A 189 7.36 -4.11 -1.30
CA ASN A 189 7.91 -4.07 -2.65
C ASN A 189 7.50 -5.30 -3.43
N CYS A 190 7.57 -5.19 -4.76
CA CYS A 190 7.27 -6.28 -5.67
C CYS A 190 8.29 -6.25 -6.81
N TYR A 191 8.97 -7.36 -7.10
CA TYR A 191 10.02 -7.39 -8.13
C TYR A 191 10.13 -8.76 -8.79
N GLU A 192 10.83 -8.78 -9.93
CA GLU A 192 11.08 -10.00 -10.70
C GLU A 192 12.51 -10.48 -10.48
N LYS A 193 12.66 -11.79 -10.31
CA LYS A 193 13.96 -12.46 -10.22
C LYS A 193 13.85 -13.91 -10.71
N ASP A 194 14.72 -14.32 -11.61
CA ASP A 194 14.87 -15.71 -12.09
C ASP A 194 13.52 -16.38 -12.40
N ASN A 195 12.71 -15.76 -13.27
CA ASN A 195 11.36 -16.20 -13.65
C ASN A 195 10.35 -16.33 -12.51
N HIS A 196 10.54 -15.56 -11.44
CA HIS A 196 9.58 -15.45 -10.34
C HIS A 196 9.21 -13.99 -10.10
N ILE A 197 7.99 -13.76 -9.61
CA ILE A 197 7.61 -12.50 -8.97
C ILE A 197 7.71 -12.70 -7.46
N ILE A 198 8.46 -11.85 -6.81
CA ILE A 198 8.61 -11.78 -5.36
C ILE A 198 7.74 -10.62 -4.87
N ILE A 199 6.91 -10.88 -3.86
CA ILE A 199 5.99 -9.91 -3.25
C ILE A 199 6.30 -9.90 -1.75
N ASP A 200 6.85 -8.79 -1.27
CA ASP A 200 7.05 -8.57 0.16
C ASP A 200 5.93 -7.68 0.69
N ILE A 201 5.25 -8.12 1.75
CA ILE A 201 3.97 -7.58 2.16
C ILE A 201 3.76 -7.66 3.68
N ASN A 202 3.15 -6.61 4.26
CA ASN A 202 2.64 -6.65 5.63
C ASN A 202 1.29 -7.38 5.67
N THR A 203 1.16 -8.39 6.52
CA THR A 203 -0.03 -9.23 6.59
C THR A 203 -0.54 -9.37 8.01
N TYR A 204 -1.84 -9.56 8.17
CA TYR A 204 -2.56 -9.81 9.41
C TYR A 204 -3.51 -10.99 9.22
N ASP A 205 -3.83 -11.71 10.27
CA ASP A 205 -4.75 -12.84 10.18
C ASP A 205 -6.18 -12.39 9.85
N LYS A 206 -6.58 -11.21 10.36
CA LYS A 206 -7.92 -10.62 10.19
C LYS A 206 -7.83 -9.09 10.04
N PRO A 207 -8.89 -8.45 9.53
CA PRO A 207 -8.95 -6.99 9.35
C PRO A 207 -9.28 -6.21 10.63
N ASP A 208 -8.97 -6.75 11.82
CA ASP A 208 -9.32 -6.17 13.11
C ASP A 208 -8.73 -4.77 13.28
N LEU A 209 -7.59 -4.52 12.63
CA LEU A 209 -6.98 -3.20 12.55
C LEU A 209 -7.92 -2.13 11.98
N LEU A 210 -8.67 -2.44 10.92
CA LEU A 210 -9.63 -1.48 10.33
C LEU A 210 -10.79 -1.18 11.28
N TYR A 211 -11.31 -2.20 11.95
CA TYR A 211 -12.39 -2.02 12.92
C TYR A 211 -11.92 -1.28 14.17
N ALA A 212 -10.66 -1.47 14.55
CA ALA A 212 -10.06 -0.74 15.66
C ALA A 212 -10.04 0.78 15.41
N PHE A 213 -9.82 1.23 14.16
CA PHE A 213 -9.86 2.65 13.80
C PHE A 213 -11.28 3.24 13.67
N HIS A 214 -12.32 2.47 13.95
CA HIS A 214 -13.65 3.04 14.03
C HIS A 214 -13.73 4.10 15.14
N VAL A 215 -14.26 5.28 14.84
CA VAL A 215 -14.29 6.44 15.77
C VAL A 215 -14.85 6.07 17.15
N LYS A 216 -15.91 5.25 17.19
CA LYS A 216 -16.49 4.75 18.44
C LYS A 216 -15.44 3.98 19.25
N ASN A 217 -14.73 3.05 18.64
CA ASN A 217 -13.72 2.22 19.30
C ASN A 217 -12.55 3.06 19.80
N ILE A 218 -12.10 4.05 19.01
CA ILE A 218 -11.05 4.98 19.43
C ILE A 218 -11.49 5.77 20.67
N ARG A 219 -12.73 6.24 20.68
CA ARG A 219 -13.26 7.01 21.82
C ARG A 219 -13.47 6.19 23.09
N GLU A 220 -13.93 4.94 22.95
CA GLU A 220 -14.26 4.07 24.08
C GLU A 220 -13.03 3.31 24.62
N ASN A 221 -12.10 2.90 23.76
CA ASN A 221 -11.02 1.99 24.11
C ASN A 221 -9.62 2.65 24.07
N GLY A 222 -9.48 3.81 23.44
CA GLY A 222 -8.27 4.65 23.43
C GLY A 222 -6.93 3.89 23.49
N ALA A 223 -6.23 4.09 24.61
CA ALA A 223 -4.89 3.54 24.83
C ALA A 223 -4.82 1.99 24.94
N THR A 224 -5.95 1.30 25.18
CA THR A 224 -5.99 -0.17 25.34
C THR A 224 -6.28 -0.91 24.03
N MET A 225 -6.65 -0.19 22.99
CA MET A 225 -7.11 -0.76 21.71
C MET A 225 -6.05 -1.65 21.03
N GLY A 226 -4.76 -1.32 21.19
CA GLY A 226 -3.66 -2.07 20.60
C GLY A 226 -3.29 -3.37 21.32
N ASN A 227 -3.76 -3.59 22.55
CA ASN A 227 -3.30 -4.72 23.37
C ASN A 227 -3.80 -6.09 22.87
N ASN A 228 -4.88 -6.12 22.09
CA ASN A 228 -5.53 -7.33 21.60
C ASN A 228 -5.46 -7.46 20.07
N LEU A 229 -4.76 -6.56 19.39
CA LEU A 229 -4.62 -6.64 17.93
C LEU A 229 -3.42 -7.51 17.57
N ASP A 230 -3.61 -8.32 16.53
CA ASP A 230 -2.50 -9.01 15.88
C ASP A 230 -1.48 -7.96 15.40
N GLY A 231 -0.21 -8.14 15.79
CA GLY A 231 0.89 -7.28 15.34
C GLY A 231 1.24 -7.45 13.87
N GLY A 232 0.61 -8.40 13.22
CA GLY A 232 0.90 -8.75 11.83
C GLY A 232 2.30 -9.32 11.64
N LYS A 233 2.64 -9.65 10.39
CA LYS A 233 3.96 -10.17 9.99
C LYS A 233 4.33 -9.67 8.62
N VAL A 234 5.62 -9.46 8.39
CA VAL A 234 6.13 -9.34 7.02
C VAL A 234 6.23 -10.74 6.42
N LYS A 235 5.58 -10.95 5.30
CA LYS A 235 5.64 -12.21 4.56
C LYS A 235 6.19 -11.97 3.16
N ARG A 236 6.88 -12.98 2.63
CA ARG A 236 7.34 -13.05 1.24
C ARG A 236 6.55 -14.09 0.49
N ILE A 237 5.85 -13.68 -0.56
CA ILE A 237 5.13 -14.55 -1.48
C ILE A 237 5.96 -14.65 -2.76
N ILE A 238 6.14 -15.85 -3.29
CA ILE A 238 6.89 -16.09 -4.52
C ILE A 238 5.98 -16.78 -5.53
N VAL A 239 5.80 -16.13 -6.68
CA VAL A 239 4.96 -16.64 -7.77
C VAL A 239 5.83 -17.04 -8.93
N PRO A 240 5.96 -18.34 -9.27
CA PRO A 240 6.61 -18.79 -10.49
C PRO A 240 5.87 -18.28 -11.73
N LEU A 241 6.58 -17.70 -12.69
CA LEU A 241 6.01 -17.23 -13.96
C LEU A 241 5.92 -18.35 -15.00
N GLU A 242 6.83 -19.32 -14.92
CA GLU A 242 6.84 -20.50 -15.77
C GLU A 242 6.47 -21.75 -14.97
N VAL A 243 5.41 -22.41 -15.40
CA VAL A 243 4.89 -23.62 -14.75
C VAL A 243 4.85 -24.73 -15.79
N PRO A 244 5.65 -25.79 -15.66
CA PRO A 244 5.62 -26.91 -16.59
C PRO A 244 4.22 -27.55 -16.65
N ASP A 245 3.75 -27.87 -17.84
CA ASP A 245 2.43 -28.50 -18.02
C ASP A 245 2.30 -29.81 -17.25
N LYS A 246 3.37 -30.59 -17.18
CA LYS A 246 3.44 -31.87 -16.46
C LYS A 246 4.11 -31.79 -15.10
N ALA A 247 4.12 -30.60 -14.43
CA ALA A 247 4.66 -30.50 -13.08
C ALA A 247 3.89 -31.41 -12.13
N ALA A 248 4.62 -32.23 -11.36
CA ALA A 248 4.05 -33.09 -10.35
C ALA A 248 3.44 -32.24 -9.21
N PRO A 249 2.30 -32.64 -8.62
CA PRO A 249 1.64 -31.86 -7.56
C PRO A 249 2.49 -31.61 -6.32
N GLU A 250 3.43 -32.53 -6.03
CA GLU A 250 4.35 -32.45 -4.89
C GLU A 250 5.63 -31.67 -5.18
N LEU A 251 5.86 -31.27 -6.44
CA LEU A 251 7.03 -30.49 -6.81
C LEU A 251 6.86 -29.02 -6.38
N ASN A 252 7.73 -28.55 -5.50
CA ASN A 252 7.80 -27.13 -5.21
C ASN A 252 8.38 -26.38 -6.42
N LEU A 253 7.62 -25.45 -6.95
CA LEU A 253 7.97 -24.68 -8.14
C LEU A 253 8.75 -23.39 -7.82
N VAL A 254 8.98 -23.08 -6.55
CA VAL A 254 9.88 -22.00 -6.14
C VAL A 254 11.33 -22.52 -6.25
N MET A 255 12.03 -22.06 -7.29
CA MET A 255 13.39 -22.49 -7.62
C MET A 255 14.47 -21.50 -7.15
N LEU A 256 14.11 -20.57 -6.27
CA LEU A 256 15.05 -19.58 -5.74
C LEU A 256 15.78 -20.12 -4.52
N ALA A 257 17.11 -20.12 -4.56
CA ALA A 257 17.94 -20.59 -3.47
C ALA A 257 17.72 -19.77 -2.18
N GLY A 258 17.70 -20.44 -1.03
CA GLY A 258 17.57 -19.81 0.29
C GLY A 258 16.16 -19.35 0.64
N GLN A 259 15.15 -19.51 -0.22
CA GLN A 259 13.76 -19.18 0.06
C GLN A 259 13.00 -20.37 0.64
N LYS A 260 12.12 -20.11 1.62
CA LYS A 260 11.25 -21.12 2.25
C LYS A 260 9.80 -21.05 1.75
N ALA A 261 9.45 -20.01 1.00
CA ALA A 261 8.15 -19.93 0.33
C ALA A 261 7.96 -21.11 -0.64
N THR A 262 6.73 -21.56 -0.81
CA THR A 262 6.42 -22.69 -1.70
C THR A 262 5.31 -22.36 -2.68
N ALA A 263 5.34 -23.04 -3.84
CA ALA A 263 4.30 -22.99 -4.86
C ALA A 263 4.04 -24.38 -5.39
N TYR A 264 2.83 -24.88 -5.23
CA TYR A 264 2.43 -26.22 -5.68
C TYR A 264 1.30 -26.13 -6.71
N LYS A 265 1.43 -26.88 -7.79
CA LYS A 265 0.39 -26.99 -8.81
C LYS A 265 -0.77 -27.82 -8.30
N GLN A 266 -1.98 -27.26 -8.39
CA GLN A 266 -3.21 -27.93 -7.96
C GLN A 266 -3.83 -28.71 -9.14
N LYS A 267 -4.78 -29.62 -8.83
CA LYS A 267 -5.53 -30.41 -9.84
C LYS A 267 -6.27 -29.54 -10.85
N ASP A 268 -6.71 -28.35 -10.46
CA ASP A 268 -7.39 -27.37 -11.35
C ASP A 268 -6.39 -26.54 -12.20
N GLY A 269 -5.08 -26.86 -12.12
CA GLY A 269 -4.00 -26.15 -12.81
C GLY A 269 -3.57 -24.85 -12.15
N SER A 270 -4.26 -24.38 -11.07
CA SER A 270 -3.82 -23.20 -10.33
C SER A 270 -2.62 -23.50 -9.44
N LEU A 271 -1.88 -22.46 -9.05
CA LEU A 271 -0.85 -22.54 -8.02
C LEU A 271 -1.45 -22.25 -6.64
N LEU A 272 -1.08 -23.07 -5.65
CA LEU A 272 -1.26 -22.77 -4.24
C LEU A 272 0.08 -22.35 -3.66
N LEU A 273 0.13 -21.12 -3.14
CA LEU A 273 1.33 -20.49 -2.62
C LEU A 273 1.28 -20.47 -1.10
N THR A 274 2.41 -20.81 -0.48
CA THR A 274 2.61 -20.62 0.96
C THR A 274 3.72 -19.59 1.15
N PRO A 275 3.42 -18.45 1.80
CA PRO A 275 4.41 -17.43 2.05
C PRO A 275 5.48 -17.86 3.05
N GLU A 276 6.62 -17.22 2.98
CA GLU A 276 7.65 -17.27 4.01
C GLU A 276 7.50 -16.09 4.97
N ILE A 277 7.60 -16.35 6.28
CA ILE A 277 7.62 -15.28 7.30
C ILE A 277 9.02 -14.67 7.32
N MET A 278 9.08 -13.35 7.13
CA MET A 278 10.33 -12.59 7.13
C MET A 278 10.62 -11.95 8.48
N THR A 279 9.58 -11.46 9.18
CA THR A 279 9.69 -10.87 10.53
C THR A 279 8.50 -11.26 11.39
N GLU A 280 8.70 -11.25 12.72
CA GLU A 280 7.65 -11.57 13.70
C GLU A 280 6.56 -10.50 13.85
N TYR A 281 6.83 -9.27 13.38
CA TYR A 281 5.88 -8.15 13.38
C TYR A 281 5.81 -7.53 12.00
N SER A 282 4.67 -6.90 11.67
CA SER A 282 4.56 -6.02 10.51
C SER A 282 5.25 -4.68 10.76
N TYR A 283 5.67 -4.03 9.67
CA TYR A 283 6.22 -2.68 9.69
C TYR A 283 5.44 -1.85 8.67
N GLU A 284 4.42 -1.14 9.16
CA GLU A 284 3.44 -0.43 8.35
C GLU A 284 3.93 0.91 7.83
N ILE A 285 3.23 1.42 6.81
CA ILE A 285 3.61 2.62 6.06
C ILE A 285 5.07 2.48 5.59
N PRO A 286 5.36 1.36 4.90
CA PRO A 286 6.73 1.03 4.53
C PRO A 286 7.28 2.04 3.52
N THR A 287 8.54 2.39 3.71
CA THR A 287 9.34 3.18 2.75
C THR A 287 10.66 2.47 2.48
N LEU A 288 11.16 2.61 1.28
CA LEU A 288 12.46 2.11 0.87
C LEU A 288 13.13 3.13 -0.06
N ASN A 289 14.38 2.90 -0.39
CA ASN A 289 15.07 3.73 -1.37
C ASN A 289 14.32 3.70 -2.71
N PRO A 290 13.82 4.83 -3.22
CA PRO A 290 12.99 4.89 -4.44
C PRO A 290 13.66 4.28 -5.68
N ALA A 291 15.01 4.21 -5.73
CA ALA A 291 15.74 3.59 -6.82
C ALA A 291 15.49 2.07 -6.94
N TYR A 292 14.99 1.45 -5.85
CA TYR A 292 14.74 0.01 -5.74
C TYR A 292 13.26 -0.36 -5.82
N HIS A 293 12.36 0.58 -6.03
CA HIS A 293 10.96 0.25 -6.30
C HIS A 293 10.83 -0.60 -7.58
N GLY A 294 10.14 -1.72 -7.47
CA GLY A 294 9.97 -2.67 -8.56
C GLY A 294 11.21 -3.51 -8.88
N ARG A 295 12.25 -3.48 -8.05
CA ARG A 295 13.55 -4.15 -8.25
C ARG A 295 13.97 -4.92 -7.00
N PRO A 296 14.91 -5.88 -7.12
CA PRO A 296 15.54 -6.50 -5.96
C PRO A 296 16.11 -5.43 -5.03
N TYR A 297 15.85 -5.59 -3.74
CA TYR A 297 16.20 -4.65 -2.68
C TYR A 297 16.57 -5.43 -1.41
N ARG A 298 17.19 -4.74 -0.46
CA ARG A 298 17.59 -5.33 0.81
C ARG A 298 16.91 -4.66 2.01
N TYR A 299 16.73 -3.34 1.98
CA TYR A 299 16.26 -2.60 3.14
C TYR A 299 14.93 -1.90 2.91
N PHE A 300 14.07 -1.96 3.93
CA PHE A 300 12.94 -1.05 4.04
C PHE A 300 12.79 -0.56 5.48
N TYR A 301 12.03 0.51 5.65
CA TYR A 301 11.76 1.16 6.92
C TYR A 301 10.27 1.26 7.12
N GLY A 302 9.79 1.10 8.37
CA GLY A 302 8.36 1.19 8.64
C GLY A 302 8.07 1.28 10.14
N SER A 303 6.86 1.73 10.46
CA SER A 303 6.36 1.77 11.83
C SER A 303 5.94 0.38 12.29
N CYS A 304 6.45 -0.08 13.43
CA CYS A 304 6.13 -1.42 13.94
C CYS A 304 4.63 -1.55 14.22
N GLY A 305 4.02 -2.62 13.70
CA GLY A 305 2.58 -2.89 13.78
C GLY A 305 2.08 -3.25 15.17
N ASN A 306 2.94 -3.28 16.20
CA ASN A 306 2.49 -3.42 17.59
C ASN A 306 1.81 -2.12 18.03
N LEU A 307 0.50 -2.07 17.82
CA LEU A 307 -0.36 -0.88 17.91
C LEU A 307 -0.69 -0.43 19.34
N LYS A 308 0.26 -0.47 20.24
CA LYS A 308 0.11 0.38 21.42
C LYS A 308 0.11 1.82 20.93
N LEU A 309 -1.05 2.46 20.93
CA LEU A 309 -1.26 3.84 20.44
C LEU A 309 -0.44 4.91 21.19
N THR A 310 0.30 4.51 22.21
CA THR A 310 1.11 5.39 23.05
C THR A 310 2.61 5.34 22.74
N THR A 311 3.07 4.35 21.97
CA THR A 311 4.50 4.20 21.68
C THR A 311 4.68 3.56 20.29
N GLY A 312 5.19 4.31 19.35
CA GLY A 312 5.52 3.80 18.01
C GLY A 312 7.00 3.47 17.90
N LYS A 313 7.34 2.25 17.53
CA LYS A 313 8.69 1.87 17.13
C LYS A 313 8.85 2.03 15.63
N LEU A 314 10.00 2.47 15.19
CA LEU A 314 10.42 2.46 13.80
C LEU A 314 11.42 1.33 13.59
N GLY A 315 11.23 0.50 12.58
CA GLY A 315 12.16 -0.57 12.21
C GLY A 315 12.84 -0.30 10.88
N LYS A 316 14.14 -0.56 10.80
CA LYS A 316 14.87 -0.86 9.58
C LYS A 316 14.94 -2.37 9.45
N VAL A 317 14.37 -2.94 8.42
CA VAL A 317 14.34 -4.38 8.17
C VAL A 317 15.32 -4.74 7.06
N ASP A 318 16.21 -5.67 7.34
CA ASP A 318 17.09 -6.30 6.35
C ASP A 318 16.40 -7.56 5.79
N MET A 319 15.96 -7.51 4.55
CA MET A 319 15.21 -8.61 3.90
C MET A 319 16.10 -9.80 3.51
N GLU A 320 17.41 -9.68 3.61
CA GLU A 320 18.37 -10.76 3.36
C GLU A 320 18.68 -11.52 4.65
N THR A 321 19.07 -10.81 5.73
CA THR A 321 19.41 -11.41 7.02
C THR A 321 18.21 -11.59 7.93
N ARG A 322 17.12 -10.86 7.70
CA ARG A 322 15.90 -10.74 8.54
C ARG A 322 16.13 -10.04 9.87
N GLU A 323 17.28 -9.42 10.03
CA GLU A 323 17.56 -8.60 11.19
C GLU A 323 16.75 -7.30 11.14
N VAL A 324 16.35 -6.84 12.32
CA VAL A 324 15.63 -5.58 12.48
C VAL A 324 16.42 -4.69 13.43
N LYS A 325 16.72 -3.47 12.98
CA LYS A 325 17.21 -2.40 13.85
C LYS A 325 16.04 -1.51 14.20
N GLU A 326 15.78 -1.32 15.49
CA GLU A 326 14.65 -0.51 15.95
C GLU A 326 15.15 0.83 16.53
N TRP A 327 14.42 1.89 16.21
CA TRP A 327 14.46 3.16 16.90
C TRP A 327 13.19 3.34 17.72
N PHE A 328 13.33 3.86 18.94
CA PHE A 328 12.21 4.04 19.86
C PHE A 328 12.46 5.21 20.80
N GLU A 329 11.42 5.98 21.08
CA GLU A 329 11.38 7.00 22.13
C GLU A 329 10.05 6.91 22.87
N GLU A 330 10.09 6.95 24.20
CA GLU A 330 8.89 6.96 25.05
C GLU A 330 8.09 8.23 24.79
N ASP A 331 6.75 8.12 24.83
CA ASP A 331 5.82 9.21 24.55
C ASP A 331 5.86 9.82 23.15
N LEU A 332 6.66 9.29 22.23
CA LEU A 332 6.68 9.71 20.84
C LEU A 332 6.10 8.62 19.93
N TYR A 333 4.94 8.91 19.33
CA TYR A 333 4.29 8.02 18.37
C TYR A 333 4.71 8.36 16.95
N VAL A 334 5.50 7.49 16.34
CA VAL A 334 5.95 7.60 14.95
C VAL A 334 4.77 7.44 13.99
N THR A 335 4.65 8.32 13.00
CA THR A 335 3.57 8.32 12.01
C THR A 335 4.08 8.05 10.60
N ILE A 336 4.62 9.06 9.92
CA ILE A 336 5.15 8.92 8.56
C ILE A 336 6.64 8.64 8.63
N THR A 337 7.11 7.76 7.74
CA THR A 337 8.52 7.54 7.42
C THR A 337 8.76 7.80 5.95
N TYR A 338 9.86 8.48 5.62
CA TYR A 338 10.26 8.73 4.24
C TYR A 338 11.77 8.61 4.08
N PHE A 339 12.20 7.73 3.18
CA PHE A 339 13.63 7.58 2.87
C PHE A 339 14.09 8.59 1.82
N ILE A 340 15.18 9.28 2.09
CA ILE A 340 15.83 10.20 1.15
C ILE A 340 17.27 9.74 0.93
N PRO A 341 17.64 9.36 -0.29
CA PRO A 341 19.02 8.97 -0.59
C PRO A 341 19.94 10.17 -0.49
N ARG A 342 21.18 9.96 -0.05
CA ARG A 342 22.24 10.96 -0.15
C ARG A 342 22.53 11.24 -1.63
N PRO A 343 22.81 12.46 -2.04
CA PRO A 343 23.31 12.74 -3.39
C PRO A 343 24.53 11.87 -3.70
N SER A 344 24.49 11.19 -4.86
CA SER A 344 25.55 10.26 -5.30
C SER A 344 25.74 9.01 -4.42
N ALA A 345 24.72 8.62 -3.64
CA ALA A 345 24.76 7.39 -2.84
C ALA A 345 25.03 6.17 -3.72
N THR A 346 25.90 5.27 -3.24
CA THR A 346 26.23 4.00 -3.91
C THR A 346 25.64 2.80 -3.18
N ALA A 347 25.51 2.89 -1.84
CA ALA A 347 24.82 1.87 -1.05
C ALA A 347 23.32 2.13 -1.00
N GLU A 348 22.52 1.06 -0.90
CA GLU A 348 21.06 1.14 -0.88
C GLU A 348 20.54 1.97 0.29
N ASP A 349 21.15 1.85 1.46
CA ASP A 349 20.77 2.50 2.70
C ASP A 349 21.62 3.77 3.01
N ASP A 350 22.39 4.26 2.02
CA ASP A 350 23.13 5.52 2.16
C ASP A 350 22.18 6.72 1.97
N GLY A 351 21.64 7.20 3.08
CA GLY A 351 20.66 8.26 3.09
C GLY A 351 20.17 8.59 4.49
N VAL A 352 19.03 9.24 4.54
CA VAL A 352 18.34 9.56 5.79
C VAL A 352 16.89 9.07 5.76
N VAL A 353 16.34 8.77 6.92
CA VAL A 353 14.92 8.55 7.11
C VAL A 353 14.34 9.75 7.84
N ILE A 354 13.43 10.46 7.18
CA ILE A 354 12.65 11.51 7.82
C ILE A 354 11.44 10.87 8.47
N VAL A 355 11.18 11.23 9.71
CA VAL A 355 10.13 10.65 10.54
C VAL A 355 9.35 11.77 11.20
N THR A 356 8.02 11.69 11.15
CA THR A 356 7.16 12.57 11.94
C THR A 356 6.62 11.81 13.14
N GLY A 357 6.56 12.47 14.29
CA GLY A 357 6.08 11.90 15.54
C GLY A 357 5.12 12.83 16.28
N LEU A 358 4.08 12.23 16.88
CA LEU A 358 3.13 12.89 17.75
C LEU A 358 3.43 12.52 19.19
N HIS A 359 3.31 13.49 20.10
CA HIS A 359 3.51 13.24 21.53
C HIS A 359 2.22 12.73 22.18
N SER A 360 2.32 11.65 22.97
CA SER A 360 1.17 11.08 23.68
C SER A 360 0.68 12.00 24.82
N ASN A 361 1.59 12.79 25.39
CA ASN A 361 1.34 13.69 26.51
C ASN A 361 1.02 15.14 26.09
N ASP A 362 1.21 15.51 24.82
CA ASP A 362 0.87 16.85 24.30
C ASP A 362 0.42 16.78 22.83
N ARG A 363 -0.89 16.89 22.59
CA ARG A 363 -1.52 16.79 21.26
C ARG A 363 -1.14 17.92 20.29
N ARG A 364 -0.54 18.98 20.77
CA ARG A 364 -0.10 20.13 19.98
C ARG A 364 1.42 20.13 19.73
N LYS A 365 2.10 19.10 20.18
CA LYS A 365 3.54 18.94 19.99
C LYS A 365 3.82 17.90 18.90
N VAL A 366 4.56 18.31 17.88
CA VAL A 366 4.97 17.47 16.76
C VAL A 366 6.47 17.47 16.66
N THR A 367 7.06 16.31 16.46
CA THR A 367 8.50 16.17 16.24
C THR A 367 8.77 15.73 14.81
N LEU A 368 9.71 16.40 14.14
CA LEU A 368 10.35 15.93 12.93
C LEU A 368 11.73 15.38 13.29
N LEU A 369 11.98 14.11 12.98
CA LEU A 369 13.27 13.46 13.18
C LEU A 369 13.96 13.22 11.85
N VAL A 370 15.29 13.31 11.85
CA VAL A 370 16.16 12.87 10.77
C VAL A 370 17.07 11.79 11.33
N LEU A 371 16.86 10.56 10.87
CA LEU A 371 17.67 9.41 11.27
C LEU A 371 18.66 9.03 10.16
N ASN A 372 19.84 8.59 10.53
CA ASN A 372 20.76 7.93 9.61
C ASN A 372 20.14 6.60 9.16
N ALA A 373 19.90 6.42 7.86
CA ALA A 373 19.28 5.23 7.35
C ALA A 373 20.15 3.96 7.50
N THR A 374 21.47 4.09 7.67
CA THR A 374 22.37 2.94 7.81
C THR A 374 22.26 2.30 9.19
N ASP A 375 22.25 3.08 10.26
CA ASP A 375 22.34 2.57 11.63
C ASP A 375 21.19 3.00 12.55
N MET A 376 20.23 3.80 12.05
CA MET A 376 19.08 4.35 12.76
C MET A 376 19.46 5.35 13.87
N SER A 377 20.69 5.87 13.89
CA SER A 377 21.09 6.94 14.82
C SER A 377 20.40 8.25 14.47
N GLU A 378 20.06 9.05 15.49
CA GLU A 378 19.47 10.37 15.30
C GLU A 378 20.52 11.37 14.85
N LEU A 379 20.28 12.04 13.73
CA LEU A 379 21.14 13.10 13.19
C LEU A 379 20.62 14.49 13.56
N ALA A 380 19.30 14.67 13.57
CA ALA A 380 18.68 15.94 13.90
C ALA A 380 17.23 15.75 14.33
N ARG A 381 16.70 16.73 15.08
CA ARG A 381 15.27 16.86 15.38
C ARG A 381 14.82 18.30 15.42
N VAL A 382 13.56 18.49 15.05
CA VAL A 382 12.85 19.76 15.23
C VAL A 382 11.54 19.49 15.92
N VAL A 383 11.24 20.27 16.94
CA VAL A 383 10.00 20.17 17.70
C VAL A 383 9.13 21.40 17.43
N PHE A 384 7.92 21.18 17.01
CA PHE A 384 6.93 22.21 16.71
C PHE A 384 5.83 22.25 17.76
N ALA A 385 5.46 23.44 18.17
CA ALA A 385 4.19 23.69 18.88
C ALA A 385 3.15 24.20 17.88
N THR A 386 2.01 23.55 17.82
CA THR A 386 0.94 23.90 16.90
C THR A 386 -0.20 24.61 17.61
N PRO A 387 -0.98 25.48 16.94
CA PRO A 387 -2.08 26.23 17.56
C PRO A 387 -3.26 25.32 17.95
N SER A 388 -3.36 24.13 17.35
CA SER A 388 -4.42 23.16 17.59
C SER A 388 -3.88 21.74 17.69
N ASP A 389 -4.70 20.80 18.12
CA ASP A 389 -4.38 19.37 18.11
C ASP A 389 -4.05 18.91 16.68
N VAL A 390 -3.00 18.07 16.55
CA VAL A 390 -2.56 17.52 15.27
C VAL A 390 -3.02 16.07 15.15
N PRO A 391 -3.77 15.71 14.10
CA PRO A 391 -4.16 14.34 13.86
C PRO A 391 -2.97 13.49 13.40
N ARG A 392 -3.11 12.17 13.56
CA ARG A 392 -2.18 11.23 12.95
C ARG A 392 -2.18 11.40 11.42
N SER A 393 -1.01 11.56 10.83
CA SER A 393 -0.80 11.48 9.39
C SER A 393 -0.55 10.03 8.95
N LEU A 394 -0.91 9.69 7.71
CA LEU A 394 -0.75 8.36 7.14
C LEU A 394 0.38 8.33 6.10
N HIS A 395 0.19 9.01 4.96
CA HIS A 395 1.20 9.07 3.91
C HIS A 395 1.56 10.51 3.58
N GLY A 396 2.80 10.71 3.17
CA GLY A 396 3.32 12.00 2.71
C GLY A 396 4.29 11.82 1.56
N CYS A 397 4.77 12.94 1.04
CA CYS A 397 5.85 12.95 0.06
C CYS A 397 6.90 13.98 0.44
N PHE A 398 8.11 13.76 -0.03
CA PHE A 398 9.19 14.74 0.04
C PHE A 398 9.22 15.54 -1.25
N VAL A 399 9.26 16.87 -1.11
CA VAL A 399 9.40 17.80 -2.24
C VAL A 399 10.73 18.50 -2.08
N SER A 400 11.64 18.29 -3.03
CA SER A 400 12.89 19.06 -3.10
C SER A 400 12.57 20.51 -3.50
N ALA A 401 13.26 21.45 -2.87
CA ALA A 401 13.19 22.87 -3.25
C ALA A 401 13.70 23.11 -4.67
#